data_ee8fa977892773497048a4a06fd4be1b
#
_entry.id   ee8fa977892773497048a4a06fd4be1b
#
_cell.length_a   1.000
_cell.length_b   1.000
_cell.length_c   1.000
_cell.angle_alpha   90.00
_cell.angle_beta   90.00
_cell.angle_gamma   90.00
#
_symmetry.space_group_name_H-M   'P 1'
#
loop_
_entity.id
_entity.type
_entity.pdbx_description
1 polymer ?
#
loop_
_entity_poly.entity_id
_entity_poly.type
_entity_poly.pdbx_seq_one_letter_code
_entity_poly.pdbx_strand_id
1 'polypeptide(L)'
;MKKALVFAVCLAAVVISGCRSVQTVDAAHLEQIKEENKMSMEKTYQFIKEAKVYYLATVDGDQPHVRPFGTIHIFEGRLYIQTGRKKNVAKQLLANGKAEIVAMKGNEWIRVTGVLVDDNRREAKASMLEEYAQLKRMYSADDDNTMVLYFKPGTVTAIINSMEKPPVEMKF
;
A
#
# COMPACT_ATOMS: atom_id res chain seq x y z
N MET A 1 -39.27 -45.71 -10.13
CA MET A 1 -38.87 -45.72 -8.70
C MET A 1 -37.36 -45.61 -8.64
N LYS A 2 -36.80 -44.41 -8.45
CA LYS A 2 -35.34 -44.19 -8.26
C LYS A 2 -35.18 -43.42 -6.96
N LYS A 3 -34.57 -44.05 -5.96
CA LYS A 3 -34.28 -43.47 -4.65
C LYS A 3 -33.05 -42.56 -4.75
N ALA A 4 -33.20 -41.30 -4.39
CA ALA A 4 -32.10 -40.37 -4.22
C ALA A 4 -31.42 -40.62 -2.86
N LEU A 5 -30.11 -40.85 -2.88
CA LEU A 5 -29.27 -41.04 -1.71
C LEU A 5 -28.71 -39.67 -1.28
N VAL A 6 -29.18 -39.19 -0.14
CA VAL A 6 -28.66 -37.95 0.48
C VAL A 6 -27.46 -38.35 1.33
N PHE A 7 -26.25 -37.84 0.92
CA PHE A 7 -25.06 -37.95 1.76
C PHE A 7 -25.07 -36.82 2.79
N ALA A 8 -25.32 -37.17 4.04
CA ALA A 8 -25.10 -36.26 5.17
C ALA A 8 -23.62 -36.30 5.54
N VAL A 9 -22.91 -35.18 5.36
CA VAL A 9 -21.56 -35.03 5.87
C VAL A 9 -21.66 -34.59 7.33
N CYS A 10 -21.42 -35.51 8.25
CA CYS A 10 -21.25 -35.21 9.66
C CYS A 10 -19.88 -34.57 9.89
N LEU A 11 -19.85 -33.30 10.20
CA LEU A 11 -18.66 -32.62 10.73
C LEU A 11 -18.53 -32.98 12.21
N ALA A 12 -17.52 -33.79 12.56
CA ALA A 12 -17.19 -34.11 13.95
C ALA A 12 -16.53 -32.90 14.60
N ALA A 13 -17.21 -32.23 15.52
CA ALA A 13 -16.62 -31.21 16.37
C ALA A 13 -15.81 -31.88 17.48
N VAL A 14 -14.49 -31.75 17.45
CA VAL A 14 -13.60 -32.11 18.56
C VAL A 14 -13.62 -30.96 19.55
N VAL A 15 -14.26 -31.13 20.69
CA VAL A 15 -14.19 -30.19 21.81
C VAL A 15 -12.93 -30.50 22.62
N ILE A 16 -11.91 -29.65 22.50
CA ILE A 16 -10.77 -29.61 23.43
C ILE A 16 -11.00 -28.47 24.41
N SER A 17 -11.29 -28.83 25.64
CA SER A 17 -11.45 -27.92 26.78
C SER A 17 -10.11 -27.25 27.09
N GLY A 18 -10.07 -25.92 27.08
CA GLY A 18 -8.96 -25.13 27.63
C GLY A 18 -8.01 -24.54 26.61
N CYS A 19 -8.50 -23.75 25.64
CA CYS A 19 -7.65 -22.74 24.97
C CYS A 19 -8.55 -21.64 24.42
N ARG A 20 -8.05 -20.38 24.48
CA ARG A 20 -8.69 -19.18 23.94
C ARG A 20 -9.39 -19.47 22.61
N SER A 21 -10.66 -19.11 22.50
CA SER A 21 -11.44 -19.20 21.27
C SER A 21 -10.68 -18.53 20.11
N VAL A 22 -10.10 -19.33 19.23
CA VAL A 22 -9.67 -18.88 17.92
C VAL A 22 -10.97 -18.58 17.17
N GLN A 23 -11.33 -17.30 17.07
CA GLN A 23 -12.42 -16.87 16.19
C GLN A 23 -12.02 -17.26 14.77
N THR A 24 -12.68 -18.23 14.20
CA THR A 24 -12.59 -18.54 12.78
C THR A 24 -13.22 -17.36 12.05
N VAL A 25 -12.38 -16.51 11.45
CA VAL A 25 -12.82 -15.43 10.57
C VAL A 25 -13.47 -16.12 9.38
N ASP A 26 -14.77 -15.89 9.17
CA ASP A 26 -15.47 -16.52 8.06
C ASP A 26 -15.05 -15.86 6.71
N ALA A 27 -15.31 -16.54 5.59
CA ALA A 27 -14.90 -16.08 4.27
C ALA A 27 -15.56 -14.73 3.89
N ALA A 28 -16.79 -14.49 4.34
CA ALA A 28 -17.52 -13.25 4.07
C ALA A 28 -16.85 -12.05 4.78
N HIS A 29 -16.41 -12.24 6.02
CA HIS A 29 -15.68 -11.21 6.76
C HIS A 29 -14.31 -10.90 6.15
N LEU A 30 -13.60 -11.91 5.64
CA LEU A 30 -12.34 -11.71 4.92
C LEU A 30 -12.53 -10.90 3.63
N GLU A 31 -13.59 -11.17 2.87
CA GLU A 31 -13.89 -10.39 1.66
C GLU A 31 -14.29 -8.96 2.00
N GLN A 32 -15.02 -8.74 3.08
CA GLN A 32 -15.34 -7.39 3.55
C GLN A 32 -14.07 -6.60 3.91
N ILE A 33 -13.13 -7.18 4.65
CA ILE A 33 -11.85 -6.55 5.00
C ILE A 33 -11.05 -6.20 3.73
N LYS A 34 -11.02 -7.08 2.74
CA LYS A 34 -10.32 -6.81 1.47
C LYS A 34 -10.92 -5.62 0.72
N GLU A 35 -12.25 -5.54 0.67
CA GLU A 35 -12.92 -4.43 -0.01
C GLU A 35 -12.74 -3.11 0.75
N GLU A 36 -12.79 -3.12 2.09
CA GLU A 36 -12.50 -1.94 2.92
C GLU A 36 -11.04 -1.46 2.73
N ASN A 37 -10.07 -2.37 2.70
CA ASN A 37 -8.67 -2.06 2.43
C ASN A 37 -8.47 -1.48 1.03
N LYS A 38 -9.14 -2.02 0.03
CA LYS A 38 -9.11 -1.52 -1.34
C LYS A 38 -9.68 -0.10 -1.44
N MET A 39 -10.83 0.15 -0.83
CA MET A 39 -11.43 1.49 -0.78
C MET A 39 -10.53 2.49 -0.04
N SER A 40 -9.89 2.08 1.05
CA SER A 40 -8.95 2.89 1.82
C SER A 40 -7.72 3.26 0.99
N MET A 41 -7.15 2.30 0.28
CA MET A 41 -6.02 2.51 -0.62
C MET A 41 -6.39 3.44 -1.79
N GLU A 42 -7.54 3.22 -2.43
CA GLU A 42 -8.02 4.05 -3.53
C GLU A 42 -8.22 5.50 -3.10
N LYS A 43 -8.86 5.73 -1.94
CA LYS A 43 -9.05 7.07 -1.39
C LYS A 43 -7.71 7.76 -1.07
N THR A 44 -6.74 7.02 -0.55
CA THR A 44 -5.38 7.49 -0.31
C THR A 44 -4.70 7.88 -1.61
N TYR A 45 -4.77 7.02 -2.63
CA TYR A 45 -4.22 7.26 -3.96
C TYR A 45 -4.81 8.53 -4.58
N GLN A 46 -6.14 8.67 -4.60
CA GLN A 46 -6.81 9.83 -5.19
C GLN A 46 -6.40 11.14 -4.51
N PHE A 47 -6.34 11.17 -3.18
CA PHE A 47 -5.89 12.36 -2.45
C PHE A 47 -4.47 12.79 -2.87
N ILE A 48 -3.52 11.84 -2.90
CA ILE A 48 -2.12 12.13 -3.25
C ILE A 48 -2.01 12.52 -4.73
N LYS A 49 -2.76 11.85 -5.62
CA LYS A 49 -2.79 12.15 -7.06
C LYS A 49 -3.28 13.57 -7.35
N GLU A 50 -4.33 14.01 -6.66
CA GLU A 50 -4.88 15.37 -6.77
C GLU A 50 -3.94 16.42 -6.19
N ALA A 51 -3.22 16.10 -5.11
CA ALA A 51 -2.20 16.98 -4.53
C ALA A 51 -1.00 17.19 -5.47
N LYS A 52 -0.75 16.28 -6.42
CA LYS A 52 0.33 16.30 -7.44
C LYS A 52 1.73 16.15 -6.87
N VAL A 53 2.03 16.83 -5.78
CA VAL A 53 3.32 16.77 -5.08
C VAL A 53 3.07 16.33 -3.64
N TYR A 54 3.90 15.41 -3.19
CA TYR A 54 3.95 15.00 -1.79
C TYR A 54 5.39 14.99 -1.28
N TYR A 55 5.57 15.02 0.02
CA TYR A 55 6.86 14.94 0.67
C TYR A 55 7.05 13.56 1.28
N LEU A 56 8.13 12.90 0.89
CA LEU A 56 8.51 11.58 1.42
C LEU A 56 9.59 11.75 2.48
N ALA A 57 9.31 11.29 3.68
CA ALA A 57 10.26 11.18 4.78
C ALA A 57 10.85 9.78 4.87
N THR A 58 12.16 9.69 5.09
CA THR A 58 12.94 8.47 5.32
C THR A 58 14.00 8.74 6.37
N VAL A 59 14.71 7.72 6.84
CA VAL A 59 15.82 7.85 7.81
C VAL A 59 17.11 7.29 7.22
N ASP A 60 18.23 7.92 7.58
CA ASP A 60 19.59 7.43 7.36
C ASP A 60 20.27 7.34 8.74
N GLY A 61 20.39 6.14 9.28
CA GLY A 61 20.71 5.97 10.70
C GLY A 61 19.64 6.60 11.59
N ASP A 62 20.00 7.66 12.30
CA ASP A 62 19.12 8.48 13.15
C ASP A 62 18.70 9.81 12.50
N GLN A 63 19.29 10.15 11.34
CA GLN A 63 19.00 11.41 10.64
C GLN A 63 17.76 11.28 9.75
N PRO A 64 16.68 12.05 9.99
CA PRO A 64 15.54 12.12 9.09
C PRO A 64 15.85 12.93 7.84
N HIS A 65 15.30 12.49 6.72
CA HIS A 65 15.39 13.15 5.42
C HIS A 65 14.03 13.32 4.80
N VAL A 66 13.75 14.50 4.21
CA VAL A 66 12.51 14.83 3.51
C VAL A 66 12.82 15.37 2.12
N ARG A 67 12.05 14.97 1.12
CA ARG A 67 12.18 15.48 -0.26
C ARG A 67 10.84 15.37 -1.00
N PRO A 68 10.62 16.23 -2.04
CA PRO A 68 9.41 16.18 -2.86
C PRO A 68 9.42 14.97 -3.79
N PHE A 69 8.24 14.40 -3.99
CA PHE A 69 7.91 13.34 -4.93
C PHE A 69 6.64 13.71 -5.70
N GLY A 70 6.42 13.09 -6.87
CA GLY A 70 5.24 13.36 -7.70
C GLY A 70 4.65 12.11 -8.36
N THR A 71 5.18 10.92 -8.06
CA THR A 71 4.68 9.67 -8.65
C THR A 71 3.94 8.84 -7.61
N ILE A 72 2.71 8.47 -7.92
CA ILE A 72 1.88 7.55 -7.14
C ILE A 72 1.04 6.73 -8.11
N HIS A 73 0.98 5.43 -7.95
CA HIS A 73 0.31 4.52 -8.88
C HIS A 73 -0.24 3.30 -8.17
N ILE A 74 -1.37 2.77 -8.63
CA ILE A 74 -1.89 1.48 -8.18
C ILE A 74 -1.59 0.44 -9.24
N PHE A 75 -0.85 -0.60 -8.87
CA PHE A 75 -0.56 -1.73 -9.72
C PHE A 75 -0.75 -3.03 -8.94
N GLU A 76 -1.48 -4.00 -9.51
CA GLU A 76 -1.81 -5.29 -8.87
C GLU A 76 -2.35 -5.14 -7.44
N GLY A 77 -3.21 -4.14 -7.21
CA GLY A 77 -3.83 -3.91 -5.91
C GLY A 77 -2.86 -3.43 -4.83
N ARG A 78 -1.76 -2.76 -5.20
CA ARG A 78 -0.78 -2.16 -4.29
C ARG A 78 -0.48 -0.72 -4.67
N LEU A 79 -0.18 0.10 -3.69
CA LEU A 79 0.16 1.51 -3.88
C LEU A 79 1.67 1.66 -4.06
N TYR A 80 2.08 2.20 -5.21
CA TYR A 80 3.47 2.34 -5.63
C TYR A 80 3.94 3.78 -5.71
N ILE A 81 5.23 3.97 -5.44
CA ILE A 81 6.00 5.19 -5.73
C ILE A 81 7.22 4.83 -6.58
N GLN A 82 7.86 5.83 -7.24
CA GLN A 82 9.03 5.61 -8.08
C GLN A 82 10.18 6.55 -7.71
N THR A 83 11.40 6.02 -7.77
CA THR A 83 12.64 6.79 -7.63
C THR A 83 13.74 6.21 -8.54
N GLY A 84 14.95 6.78 -8.47
CA GLY A 84 16.13 6.19 -9.08
C GLY A 84 16.95 5.43 -8.04
N ARG A 85 17.37 4.20 -8.36
CA ARG A 85 18.14 3.30 -7.48
C ARG A 85 19.48 3.91 -7.01
N LYS A 86 20.08 4.78 -7.85
CA LYS A 86 21.33 5.48 -7.52
C LYS A 86 21.17 6.62 -6.51
N LYS A 87 19.95 7.07 -6.22
CA LYS A 87 19.68 8.17 -5.29
C LYS A 87 19.82 7.70 -3.82
N ASN A 88 20.19 8.62 -2.94
CA ASN A 88 20.30 8.32 -1.50
C ASN A 88 18.99 7.83 -0.88
N VAL A 89 17.84 8.35 -1.33
CA VAL A 89 16.53 7.89 -0.87
C VAL A 89 16.33 6.39 -1.15
N ALA A 90 16.81 5.88 -2.28
CA ALA A 90 16.72 4.45 -2.59
C ALA A 90 17.57 3.63 -1.61
N LYS A 91 18.81 4.09 -1.31
CA LYS A 91 19.69 3.44 -0.32
C LYS A 91 19.05 3.41 1.07
N GLN A 92 18.45 4.53 1.49
CA GLN A 92 17.75 4.65 2.77
C GLN A 92 16.56 3.67 2.86
N LEU A 93 15.73 3.60 1.81
CA LEU A 93 14.58 2.70 1.77
C LEU A 93 14.96 1.22 1.68
N LEU A 94 16.10 0.89 1.05
CA LEU A 94 16.62 -0.48 1.05
C LEU A 94 17.19 -0.89 2.41
N ALA A 95 17.80 0.05 3.15
CA ALA A 95 18.31 -0.19 4.49
C ALA A 95 17.20 -0.22 5.55
N ASN A 96 16.22 0.68 5.42
CA ASN A 96 15.07 0.80 6.32
C ASN A 96 13.85 1.21 5.51
N GLY A 97 12.95 0.28 5.24
CA GLY A 97 11.74 0.51 4.43
C GLY A 97 10.68 1.39 5.08
N LYS A 98 10.83 1.80 6.34
CA LYS A 98 9.86 2.69 7.02
C LYS A 98 9.88 4.07 6.38
N ALA A 99 8.69 4.55 6.04
CA ALA A 99 8.53 5.84 5.38
C ALA A 99 7.25 6.53 5.82
N GLU A 100 7.23 7.84 5.67
CA GLU A 100 6.03 8.65 5.82
C GLU A 100 5.88 9.59 4.63
N ILE A 101 4.67 9.70 4.10
CA ILE A 101 4.26 10.67 3.09
C ILE A 101 3.38 11.73 3.74
N VAL A 102 3.60 12.99 3.35
CA VAL A 102 2.67 14.10 3.61
C VAL A 102 2.33 14.78 2.30
N ALA A 103 1.03 14.97 2.04
CA ALA A 103 0.54 15.74 0.91
C ALA A 103 -0.55 16.72 1.37
N MET A 104 -0.63 17.89 0.74
CA MET A 104 -1.62 18.93 1.05
C MET A 104 -2.54 19.17 -0.13
N LYS A 105 -3.83 19.39 0.15
CA LYS A 105 -4.85 19.77 -0.81
C LYS A 105 -5.79 20.81 -0.19
N GLY A 106 -5.58 22.08 -0.48
CA GLY A 106 -6.30 23.17 0.18
C GLY A 106 -6.08 23.18 1.70
N ASN A 107 -7.16 23.10 2.47
CA ASN A 107 -7.13 23.06 3.94
C ASN A 107 -7.07 21.64 4.51
N GLU A 108 -6.90 20.64 3.66
CA GLU A 108 -6.75 19.25 4.05
C GLU A 108 -5.34 18.76 3.79
N TRP A 109 -4.86 17.83 4.61
CA TRP A 109 -3.61 17.12 4.35
C TRP A 109 -3.74 15.66 4.73
N ILE A 110 -3.00 14.81 4.01
CA ILE A 110 -2.90 13.39 4.32
C ILE A 110 -1.50 13.07 4.86
N ARG A 111 -1.45 12.19 5.87
CA ARG A 111 -0.23 11.51 6.31
C ARG A 111 -0.38 10.03 6.04
N VAL A 112 0.61 9.43 5.40
CA VAL A 112 0.62 7.99 5.09
C VAL A 112 1.91 7.40 5.63
N THR A 113 1.81 6.59 6.66
CA THR A 113 2.93 5.82 7.22
C THR A 113 2.86 4.38 6.75
N GLY A 114 4.01 3.75 6.56
CA GLY A 114 4.06 2.35 6.17
C GLY A 114 5.47 1.87 5.87
N VAL A 115 5.57 0.63 5.41
CA VAL A 115 6.82 0.01 4.97
C VAL A 115 6.83 -0.08 3.46
N LEU A 116 7.82 0.54 2.82
CA LEU A 116 8.06 0.46 1.38
C LEU A 116 8.96 -0.73 1.05
N VAL A 117 8.57 -1.50 0.04
CA VAL A 117 9.28 -2.69 -0.43
C VAL A 117 9.63 -2.51 -1.90
N ASP A 118 10.88 -2.76 -2.25
CA ASP A 118 11.38 -2.72 -3.63
C ASP A 118 10.71 -3.83 -4.47
N ASP A 119 10.15 -3.45 -5.61
CA ASP A 119 9.65 -4.37 -6.63
C ASP A 119 10.47 -4.23 -7.91
N ASN A 120 11.46 -5.08 -8.05
CA ASN A 120 12.37 -5.00 -9.21
C ASN A 120 11.81 -5.64 -10.47
N ARG A 121 10.54 -6.09 -10.47
CA ARG A 121 9.90 -6.68 -11.65
C ARG A 121 9.78 -5.64 -12.78
N ARG A 122 10.04 -6.10 -14.00
CA ARG A 122 9.93 -5.29 -15.21
C ARG A 122 8.51 -4.73 -15.39
N GLU A 123 7.49 -5.54 -15.11
CA GLU A 123 6.07 -5.21 -15.27
C GLU A 123 5.66 -4.05 -14.34
N ALA A 124 6.13 -4.05 -13.11
CA ALA A 124 5.87 -2.97 -12.15
C ALA A 124 6.53 -1.65 -12.59
N LYS A 125 7.78 -1.72 -13.07
CA LYS A 125 8.48 -0.55 -13.65
C LYS A 125 7.77 -0.03 -14.89
N ALA A 126 7.38 -0.92 -15.80
CA ALA A 126 6.67 -0.57 -17.04
C ALA A 126 5.34 0.10 -16.75
N SER A 127 4.52 -0.45 -15.85
CA SER A 127 3.23 0.10 -15.45
C SER A 127 3.35 1.52 -14.88
N MET A 128 4.34 1.78 -14.02
CA MET A 128 4.64 3.13 -13.51
C MET A 128 5.05 4.10 -14.61
N LEU A 129 5.88 3.66 -15.57
CA LEU A 129 6.33 4.49 -16.68
C LEU A 129 5.26 4.71 -17.75
N GLU A 130 4.25 3.87 -17.83
CA GLU A 130 3.06 4.10 -18.66
C GLU A 130 2.18 5.19 -18.05
N GLU A 131 1.94 5.13 -16.73
CA GLU A 131 1.20 6.15 -15.99
C GLU A 131 1.90 7.52 -16.04
N TYR A 132 3.23 7.54 -16.02
CA TYR A 132 4.06 8.75 -16.04
C TYR A 132 5.00 8.77 -17.26
N ALA A 133 4.43 8.85 -18.46
CA ALA A 133 5.17 8.73 -19.72
C ALA A 133 6.35 9.72 -19.86
N GLN A 134 6.27 10.90 -19.22
CA GLN A 134 7.36 11.89 -19.20
C GLN A 134 8.63 11.37 -18.52
N LEU A 135 8.52 10.38 -17.63
CA LEU A 135 9.67 9.78 -16.96
C LEU A 135 10.50 8.89 -17.88
N LYS A 136 9.95 8.42 -19.01
CA LYS A 136 10.67 7.62 -20.02
C LYS A 136 11.88 8.32 -20.62
N ARG A 137 12.01 9.65 -20.39
CA ARG A 137 13.23 10.41 -20.78
C ARG A 137 14.42 10.11 -19.89
N MET A 138 14.22 9.61 -18.66
CA MET A 138 15.27 9.43 -17.66
C MET A 138 15.32 7.98 -17.12
N TYR A 139 14.28 7.20 -17.36
CA TYR A 139 14.08 5.87 -16.79
C TYR A 139 13.55 4.90 -17.84
N SER A 140 13.92 3.64 -17.71
CA SER A 140 13.42 2.54 -18.53
C SER A 140 13.03 1.35 -17.64
N ALA A 141 12.06 0.57 -18.07
CA ALA A 141 11.71 -0.67 -17.37
C ALA A 141 12.86 -1.70 -17.39
N ASP A 142 13.75 -1.56 -18.34
CA ASP A 142 14.87 -2.47 -18.60
C ASP A 142 16.23 -1.94 -18.08
N ASP A 143 16.24 -0.76 -17.43
CA ASP A 143 17.46 -0.22 -16.82
C ASP A 143 17.65 -0.65 -15.37
N ASP A 144 18.90 -0.51 -14.87
CA ASP A 144 19.27 -0.82 -13.49
C ASP A 144 18.99 0.33 -12.52
N ASN A 145 18.51 1.49 -13.02
CA ASN A 145 18.31 2.67 -12.20
C ASN A 145 16.84 2.91 -11.83
N THR A 146 15.90 2.46 -12.65
CA THR A 146 14.47 2.58 -12.32
C THR A 146 14.14 1.71 -11.12
N MET A 147 13.62 2.33 -10.07
CA MET A 147 13.21 1.67 -8.84
C MET A 147 11.76 2.04 -8.53
N VAL A 148 10.90 1.06 -8.44
CA VAL A 148 9.53 1.20 -7.95
C VAL A 148 9.39 0.46 -6.63
N LEU A 149 8.68 1.08 -5.69
CA LEU A 149 8.46 0.49 -4.37
C LEU A 149 6.96 0.54 -4.08
N TYR A 150 6.44 -0.53 -3.48
CA TYR A 150 5.07 -0.55 -3.02
C TYR A 150 4.99 -0.48 -1.49
N PHE A 151 3.93 0.12 -0.98
CA PHE A 151 3.58 0.02 0.43
C PHE A 151 3.14 -1.41 0.75
N LYS A 152 3.84 -2.03 1.71
CA LYS A 152 3.55 -3.40 2.15
C LYS A 152 2.14 -3.47 2.75
N PRO A 153 1.23 -4.29 2.21
CA PRO A 153 -0.12 -4.46 2.74
C PRO A 153 -0.13 -4.81 4.23
N GLY A 154 -1.10 -4.29 4.97
CA GLY A 154 -1.22 -4.48 6.41
C GLY A 154 -0.24 -3.64 7.26
N THR A 155 0.61 -2.81 6.63
CA THR A 155 1.51 -1.89 7.36
C THR A 155 1.14 -0.43 7.18
N VAL A 156 0.15 -0.13 6.34
CA VAL A 156 -0.18 1.24 5.95
C VAL A 156 -1.25 1.82 6.87
N THR A 157 -0.96 3.00 7.41
CA THR A 157 -1.95 3.86 8.05
C THR A 157 -1.96 5.20 7.33
N ALA A 158 -3.11 5.58 6.79
CA ALA A 158 -3.33 6.86 6.15
C ALA A 158 -4.33 7.68 6.96
N ILE A 159 -4.00 8.95 7.27
CA ILE A 159 -4.85 9.85 8.04
C ILE A 159 -5.07 11.12 7.22
N ILE A 160 -6.32 11.36 6.82
CA ILE A 160 -6.72 12.65 6.24
C ILE A 160 -7.11 13.56 7.39
N ASN A 161 -6.44 14.69 7.48
CA ASN A 161 -6.68 15.74 8.45
C ASN A 161 -7.30 16.96 7.78
N SER A 162 -8.08 17.73 8.52
CA SER A 162 -8.71 18.97 8.08
C SER A 162 -8.75 19.96 9.23
N MET A 163 -8.70 21.26 8.93
CA MET A 163 -8.91 22.31 9.92
C MET A 163 -10.37 22.37 10.42
N GLU A 164 -11.31 21.79 9.66
CA GLU A 164 -12.75 21.94 9.86
C GLU A 164 -13.47 20.65 10.25
N LYS A 165 -12.84 19.50 10.02
CA LYS A 165 -13.45 18.17 10.21
C LYS A 165 -12.56 17.25 11.04
N PRO A 166 -13.15 16.31 11.78
CA PRO A 166 -12.36 15.31 12.49
C PRO A 166 -11.51 14.47 11.51
N PRO A 167 -10.35 13.96 11.98
CA PRO A 167 -9.47 13.12 11.16
C PRO A 167 -10.18 11.85 10.68
N VAL A 168 -9.83 11.41 9.48
CA VAL A 168 -10.30 10.14 8.91
C VAL A 168 -9.11 9.20 8.80
N GLU A 169 -9.07 8.16 9.63
CA GLU A 169 -8.04 7.12 9.61
C GLU A 169 -8.47 5.97 8.70
N MET A 170 -7.53 5.47 7.91
CA MET A 170 -7.67 4.36 6.98
C MET A 170 -6.47 3.43 7.13
N LYS A 171 -6.69 2.12 6.98
CA LYS A 171 -5.63 1.08 7.00
C LYS A 171 -5.77 0.18 5.79
N PHE A 172 -4.62 -0.30 5.27
CA PHE A 172 -4.60 -1.28 4.16
C PHE A 172 -3.25 -2.00 4.02
#